data_f06501962dddb3bef8011914e428666f
#
_entry.id   f06501962dddb3bef8011914e428666f
#
_cell.length_a   1.000
_cell.length_b   1.000
_cell.length_c   1.000
_cell.angle_alpha   90.00
_cell.angle_beta   90.00
_cell.angle_gamma   90.00
#
_symmetry.space_group_name_H-M   'P 1'
#
loop_
_entity.id
_entity.type
_entity.pdbx_description
1 polymer ?
#
loop_
_entity_poly.entity_id
_entity_poly.type
_entity_poly.pdbx_seq_one_letter_code
_entity_poly.pdbx_strand_id
1 'polypeptide(L)'
;LQGPHLGVSTPMIKQPNPTLYNNQDWSEVDLETMPSDFVPATAYQPDRETRPAYGSDYGLWGNTLEQSFYRVAWRKLAATTGYRTLYPAIVPPGSAHIDGVVSTASTASNAITVDAGAFASSILGDFMIRASGASNLRAGSFGSLPIRRESEQIETLRCAFLRLNCLTEAYAPLWEEVVGEPWDVDTPLRKDEERRAAQVEIDAIVALSLGVTADELCMIYRTQFPVMRRYDQEDRFDANGRKVPKEI
;
A
#
# COMPACT_ATOMS: atom_id res chain seq x y z
N LEU A 1 -3.25 -11.18 -7.49
CA LEU A 1 -2.13 -10.25 -7.28
C LEU A 1 -0.91 -10.97 -6.73
N GLN A 2 0.26 -10.39 -6.91
CA GLN A 2 1.57 -10.83 -6.44
C GLN A 2 2.30 -9.68 -5.74
N GLY A 3 3.37 -9.99 -4.98
CA GLY A 3 4.14 -8.98 -4.25
C GLY A 3 4.56 -7.75 -5.07
N PRO A 4 5.10 -7.89 -6.28
CA PRO A 4 5.52 -6.71 -7.07
C PRO A 4 4.40 -5.72 -7.44
N HIS A 5 3.12 -6.13 -7.44
CA HIS A 5 2.01 -5.20 -7.64
C HIS A 5 1.90 -4.16 -6.50
N LEU A 6 2.41 -4.47 -5.31
CA LEU A 6 2.22 -3.65 -4.12
C LEU A 6 3.46 -2.79 -3.85
N GLY A 7 3.28 -1.48 -3.84
CA GLY A 7 4.17 -0.48 -3.28
C GLY A 7 3.70 -0.07 -1.87
N VAL A 8 4.42 0.84 -1.23
CA VAL A 8 3.96 1.47 0.02
C VAL A 8 2.83 2.43 -0.32
N SER A 9 1.66 2.21 0.25
CA SER A 9 0.43 2.97 -0.04
C SER A 9 0.09 3.04 -1.53
N THR A 10 0.57 2.10 -2.34
CA THR A 10 0.40 2.14 -3.79
C THR A 10 0.04 0.76 -4.29
N PRO A 11 -1.23 0.48 -4.54
CA PRO A 11 -1.63 -0.72 -5.26
C PRO A 11 -1.27 -0.60 -6.74
N MET A 12 -1.04 -1.74 -7.39
CA MET A 12 -0.86 -1.82 -8.85
C MET A 12 0.34 -1.01 -9.40
N ILE A 13 1.42 -0.84 -8.59
CA ILE A 13 2.59 -0.04 -8.98
C ILE A 13 3.41 -0.68 -10.11
N LYS A 14 3.35 -2.00 -10.24
CA LYS A 14 4.03 -2.77 -11.29
C LYS A 14 3.11 -3.84 -11.84
N GLN A 15 3.36 -4.25 -13.07
CA GLN A 15 2.72 -5.40 -13.69
C GLN A 15 3.75 -6.26 -14.44
N PRO A 16 3.50 -7.57 -14.59
CA PRO A 16 4.39 -8.43 -15.36
C PRO A 16 4.39 -8.02 -16.83
N ASN A 17 5.56 -8.08 -17.45
CA ASN A 17 5.66 -7.90 -18.89
C ASN A 17 5.02 -9.10 -19.62
N PRO A 18 4.50 -8.92 -20.83
CA PRO A 18 3.90 -10.01 -21.60
C PRO A 18 4.86 -11.20 -21.84
N THR A 19 6.14 -10.93 -21.87
CA THR A 19 7.20 -11.95 -22.05
C THR A 19 7.47 -12.77 -20.81
N LEU A 20 7.37 -12.16 -19.64
CA LEU A 20 7.61 -12.75 -18.33
C LEU A 20 8.71 -13.85 -18.32
N TYR A 21 9.89 -13.51 -18.84
CA TYR A 21 11.02 -14.44 -18.93
C TYR A 21 11.50 -14.96 -17.55
N ASN A 22 11.32 -14.16 -16.52
CA ASN A 22 11.68 -14.52 -15.14
C ASN A 22 10.88 -13.68 -14.14
N ASN A 23 11.03 -13.98 -12.87
CA ASN A 23 10.31 -13.32 -11.77
C ASN A 23 10.66 -11.83 -11.57
N GLN A 24 11.62 -11.29 -12.31
CA GLN A 24 12.01 -9.87 -12.27
C GLN A 24 11.54 -9.09 -13.50
N ASP A 25 10.92 -9.77 -14.47
CA ASP A 25 10.43 -9.16 -15.71
C ASP A 25 9.10 -8.43 -15.50
N TRP A 26 9.18 -7.30 -14.81
CA TRP A 26 8.06 -6.44 -14.44
C TRP A 26 8.37 -5.00 -14.79
N SER A 27 7.37 -4.30 -15.32
CA SER A 27 7.44 -2.87 -15.61
C SER A 27 6.63 -2.06 -14.59
N GLU A 28 7.07 -0.85 -14.34
CA GLU A 28 6.31 0.13 -13.57
C GLU A 28 5.08 0.58 -14.37
N VAL A 29 3.99 0.81 -13.68
CA VAL A 29 2.78 1.38 -14.23
C VAL A 29 2.88 2.90 -14.09
N ASP A 30 2.71 3.61 -15.20
CA ASP A 30 2.64 5.07 -15.18
C ASP A 30 1.29 5.50 -14.56
N LEU A 31 1.38 6.06 -13.35
CA LEU A 31 0.19 6.48 -12.61
C LEU A 31 -0.47 7.72 -13.22
N GLU A 32 0.26 8.59 -13.93
CA GLU A 32 -0.28 9.80 -14.53
C GLU A 32 -1.19 9.48 -15.72
N THR A 33 -0.86 8.43 -16.47
CA THR A 33 -1.63 8.00 -17.65
C THR A 33 -2.56 6.82 -17.36
N MET A 34 -2.63 6.35 -16.11
CA MET A 34 -3.46 5.22 -15.70
C MET A 34 -4.95 5.53 -15.92
N PRO A 35 -5.69 4.72 -16.73
CA PRO A 35 -7.14 4.87 -16.90
C PRO A 35 -7.90 4.64 -15.58
N SER A 36 -9.11 5.22 -15.47
CA SER A 36 -9.95 5.05 -14.28
C SER A 36 -10.42 3.60 -14.07
N ASP A 37 -10.53 2.84 -15.14
CA ASP A 37 -10.95 1.42 -15.15
C ASP A 37 -9.76 0.44 -15.20
N PHE A 38 -8.54 0.91 -14.93
CA PHE A 38 -7.32 0.11 -15.05
C PHE A 38 -7.36 -1.13 -14.15
N VAL A 39 -7.08 -2.28 -14.77
CA VAL A 39 -6.85 -3.56 -14.09
C VAL A 39 -5.44 -4.05 -14.45
N PRO A 40 -4.55 -4.30 -13.48
CA PRO A 40 -3.19 -4.71 -13.78
C PRO A 40 -3.15 -6.09 -14.42
N ALA A 41 -2.22 -6.32 -15.34
CA ALA A 41 -1.91 -7.66 -15.81
C ALA A 41 -1.43 -8.53 -14.64
N THR A 42 -1.70 -9.81 -14.70
CA THR A 42 -1.27 -10.79 -13.70
C THR A 42 -0.56 -11.97 -14.38
N ALA A 43 0.47 -12.51 -13.73
CA ALA A 43 1.21 -13.68 -14.24
C ALA A 43 0.43 -14.99 -14.05
N TYR A 44 -0.60 -15.00 -13.21
CA TYR A 44 -1.43 -16.16 -12.90
C TYR A 44 -2.90 -15.80 -13.02
N GLN A 45 -3.68 -16.73 -13.50
CA GLN A 45 -5.14 -16.70 -13.49
C GLN A 45 -5.67 -18.07 -13.09
N PRO A 46 -6.84 -18.14 -12.45
CA PRO A 46 -7.51 -19.42 -12.22
C PRO A 46 -7.76 -20.13 -13.54
N ASP A 47 -7.58 -21.43 -13.57
CA ASP A 47 -7.95 -22.24 -14.72
C ASP A 47 -9.43 -22.05 -15.06
N ARG A 48 -9.76 -22.08 -16.36
CA ARG A 48 -11.14 -21.81 -16.85
C ARG A 48 -12.15 -22.79 -16.28
N GLU A 49 -11.76 -24.08 -16.12
CA GLU A 49 -12.64 -25.12 -15.60
C GLU A 49 -12.87 -24.99 -14.09
N THR A 50 -11.87 -24.53 -13.34
CA THR A 50 -11.93 -24.39 -11.88
C THR A 50 -12.32 -23.00 -11.41
N ARG A 51 -12.42 -22.01 -12.30
CA ARG A 51 -12.70 -20.62 -11.96
C ARG A 51 -13.95 -20.42 -11.09
N PRO A 52 -15.10 -21.08 -11.33
CA PRO A 52 -16.27 -20.94 -10.46
C PRO A 52 -16.02 -21.46 -9.04
N ALA A 53 -15.36 -22.63 -8.90
CA ALA A 53 -14.99 -23.21 -7.60
C ALA A 53 -13.95 -22.34 -6.86
N TYR A 54 -12.98 -21.78 -7.58
CA TYR A 54 -11.98 -20.89 -7.01
C TYR A 54 -12.59 -19.69 -6.27
N GLY A 55 -13.65 -19.08 -6.85
CA GLY A 55 -14.37 -17.99 -6.18
C GLY A 55 -15.10 -18.42 -4.92
N SER A 56 -15.67 -19.63 -4.89
CA SER A 56 -16.40 -20.18 -3.74
C SER A 56 -15.48 -20.73 -2.65
N ASP A 57 -14.29 -21.18 -3.03
CA ASP A 57 -13.31 -21.79 -2.11
C ASP A 57 -12.36 -20.74 -1.49
N TYR A 58 -12.45 -19.48 -1.91
CA TYR A 58 -11.71 -18.40 -1.27
C TYR A 58 -12.17 -18.22 0.18
N GLY A 59 -11.25 -17.81 1.07
CA GLY A 59 -11.52 -17.75 2.50
C GLY A 59 -12.76 -16.97 2.89
N LEU A 60 -13.38 -17.36 3.99
CA LEU A 60 -14.53 -16.67 4.58
C LEU A 60 -14.10 -15.93 5.84
N TRP A 61 -14.52 -14.67 5.97
CA TRP A 61 -14.51 -13.93 7.22
C TRP A 61 -15.94 -13.79 7.72
N GLY A 62 -16.26 -14.53 8.78
CA GLY A 62 -17.64 -14.77 9.14
C GLY A 62 -18.37 -15.56 8.05
N ASN A 63 -19.43 -14.98 7.48
CA ASN A 63 -20.22 -15.58 6.41
C ASN A 63 -19.97 -14.93 5.03
N THR A 64 -18.95 -14.05 4.93
CA THR A 64 -18.69 -13.27 3.73
C THR A 64 -17.34 -13.66 3.14
N LEU A 65 -17.26 -13.83 1.81
CA LEU A 65 -16.01 -14.09 1.12
C LEU A 65 -15.01 -12.96 1.38
N GLU A 66 -13.77 -13.29 1.74
CA GLU A 66 -12.74 -12.28 2.03
C GLU A 66 -12.46 -11.38 0.84
N GLN A 67 -12.58 -11.89 -0.37
CA GLN A 67 -12.42 -11.08 -1.60
C GLN A 67 -13.53 -10.04 -1.82
N SER A 68 -14.61 -10.06 -1.04
CA SER A 68 -15.69 -9.05 -1.11
C SER A 68 -15.38 -7.78 -0.32
N PHE A 69 -14.29 -7.78 0.45
CA PHE A 69 -13.89 -6.62 1.25
C PHE A 69 -12.79 -5.80 0.56
N TYR A 70 -12.74 -4.48 0.83
CA TYR A 70 -11.52 -3.72 0.72
C TYR A 70 -10.55 -4.21 1.78
N ARG A 71 -9.34 -4.59 1.37
CA ARG A 71 -8.34 -5.22 2.25
C ARG A 71 -7.02 -4.48 2.21
N VAL A 72 -6.40 -4.30 3.35
CA VAL A 72 -4.97 -4.00 3.36
C VAL A 72 -4.24 -5.27 2.99
N ALA A 73 -3.44 -5.21 1.93
CA ALA A 73 -2.61 -6.29 1.46
C ALA A 73 -1.14 -5.89 1.53
N TRP A 74 -0.24 -6.82 1.83
CA TRP A 74 1.20 -6.57 1.90
C TRP A 74 2.01 -7.77 1.41
N ARG A 75 3.27 -7.50 1.05
CA ARG A 75 4.21 -8.55 0.66
C ARG A 75 4.52 -9.43 1.87
N LYS A 76 4.38 -10.74 1.73
CA LYS A 76 4.62 -11.72 2.79
C LYS A 76 6.09 -11.77 3.21
N LEU A 77 7.02 -11.68 2.24
CA LEU A 77 8.45 -11.72 2.50
C LEU A 77 8.96 -10.34 2.90
N ALA A 78 9.59 -10.26 4.06
CA ALA A 78 10.21 -9.07 4.60
C ALA A 78 11.71 -9.06 4.28
N ALA A 79 12.17 -8.00 3.61
CA ALA A 79 13.60 -7.73 3.38
C ALA A 79 13.99 -6.45 4.12
N THR A 80 14.79 -6.57 5.17
CA THR A 80 15.24 -5.42 5.99
C THR A 80 16.30 -4.57 5.27
N THR A 81 16.88 -5.07 4.18
CA THR A 81 17.91 -4.38 3.40
C THR A 81 17.37 -3.52 2.26
N GLY A 82 16.05 -3.55 2.04
CA GLY A 82 15.38 -2.79 0.98
C GLY A 82 15.01 -1.36 1.37
N TYR A 83 14.35 -0.68 0.44
CA TYR A 83 13.76 0.66 0.64
C TYR A 83 12.80 0.66 1.85
N ARG A 84 11.91 -0.33 1.90
CA ARG A 84 10.99 -0.60 3.01
C ARG A 84 10.99 -2.11 3.31
N THR A 85 10.50 -2.50 4.45
CA THR A 85 10.27 -3.90 4.83
C THR A 85 8.80 -4.26 4.66
N LEU A 86 7.91 -3.35 5.02
CA LEU A 86 6.48 -3.48 4.90
C LEU A 86 5.97 -2.65 3.71
N TYR A 87 5.22 -3.29 2.80
CA TYR A 87 4.64 -2.68 1.60
C TYR A 87 3.11 -2.82 1.62
N PRO A 88 2.41 -2.08 2.48
CA PRO A 88 0.96 -2.17 2.59
C PRO A 88 0.28 -1.29 1.55
N ALA A 89 -0.78 -1.82 0.94
CA ALA A 89 -1.68 -1.06 0.08
C ALA A 89 -3.09 -1.62 0.18
N ILE A 90 -4.11 -0.83 -0.13
CA ILE A 90 -5.47 -1.32 -0.19
C ILE A 90 -5.71 -1.97 -1.56
N VAL A 91 -6.35 -3.14 -1.54
CA VAL A 91 -6.84 -3.80 -2.74
C VAL A 91 -8.37 -3.82 -2.74
N PRO A 92 -9.01 -3.58 -3.89
CA PRO A 92 -10.47 -3.50 -3.99
C PRO A 92 -11.12 -4.88 -3.93
N PRO A 93 -12.43 -4.95 -3.68
CA PRO A 93 -13.22 -6.17 -3.82
C PRO A 93 -13.00 -6.84 -5.19
N GLY A 94 -13.15 -8.16 -5.22
CA GLY A 94 -12.90 -8.97 -6.41
C GLY A 94 -11.42 -9.32 -6.64
N SER A 95 -10.50 -8.66 -5.95
CA SER A 95 -9.08 -8.97 -6.05
C SER A 95 -8.73 -10.28 -5.32
N ALA A 96 -8.01 -11.18 -5.98
CA ALA A 96 -7.41 -12.36 -5.38
C ALA A 96 -5.88 -12.22 -5.38
N HIS A 97 -5.19 -12.95 -4.52
CA HIS A 97 -3.73 -12.95 -4.46
C HIS A 97 -3.16 -14.36 -4.19
N ILE A 98 -1.92 -14.57 -4.57
CA ILE A 98 -1.17 -15.79 -4.27
C ILE A 98 -0.52 -15.70 -2.87
N ASP A 99 0.02 -16.81 -2.37
CA ASP A 99 0.66 -16.92 -1.04
C ASP A 99 1.83 -15.94 -0.79
N GLY A 100 2.39 -15.32 -1.83
CA GLY A 100 3.39 -14.24 -1.70
C GLY A 100 2.84 -12.91 -1.18
N VAL A 101 1.53 -12.79 -1.03
CA VAL A 101 0.80 -11.65 -0.47
C VAL A 101 -0.08 -12.14 0.67
N VAL A 102 -0.20 -11.32 1.71
CA VAL A 102 -1.13 -11.53 2.83
C VAL A 102 -2.07 -10.34 2.87
N SER A 103 -3.32 -10.54 3.22
CA SER A 103 -4.28 -9.44 3.37
C SER A 103 -5.15 -9.59 4.61
N THR A 104 -5.69 -8.46 5.06
CA THR A 104 -6.66 -8.39 6.16
C THR A 104 -7.61 -7.23 5.95
N ALA A 105 -8.78 -7.31 6.58
CA ALA A 105 -9.72 -6.20 6.68
C ALA A 105 -10.49 -6.26 8.01
N SER A 106 -11.13 -5.17 8.36
CA SER A 106 -12.17 -5.18 9.37
C SER A 106 -13.51 -5.57 8.73
N THR A 107 -14.20 -6.51 9.33
CA THR A 107 -15.58 -6.85 8.94
C THR A 107 -16.61 -5.86 9.48
N ALA A 108 -16.20 -4.94 10.36
CA ALA A 108 -17.07 -3.97 11.00
C ALA A 108 -17.14 -2.63 10.25
N SER A 109 -16.02 -2.20 9.62
CA SER A 109 -15.96 -0.89 8.95
C SER A 109 -14.74 -0.79 8.05
N ASN A 110 -14.90 -0.21 6.86
CA ASN A 110 -13.80 0.10 5.96
C ASN A 110 -12.85 1.17 6.57
N ALA A 111 -13.36 2.11 7.36
CA ALA A 111 -12.52 3.09 8.05
C ALA A 111 -11.47 2.43 8.95
N ILE A 112 -11.82 1.32 9.64
CA ILE A 112 -10.84 0.56 10.44
C ILE A 112 -9.76 -0.07 9.55
N THR A 113 -10.14 -0.58 8.39
CA THR A 113 -9.20 -1.13 7.39
C THR A 113 -8.26 -0.04 6.89
N VAL A 114 -8.79 1.14 6.59
CA VAL A 114 -8.02 2.32 6.16
C VAL A 114 -7.04 2.76 7.25
N ASP A 115 -7.50 2.88 8.49
CA ASP A 115 -6.65 3.24 9.63
C ASP A 115 -5.46 2.27 9.76
N ALA A 116 -5.74 0.96 9.70
CA ALA A 116 -4.70 -0.06 9.78
C ALA A 116 -3.68 0.06 8.63
N GLY A 117 -4.15 0.29 7.41
CA GLY A 117 -3.30 0.50 6.24
C GLY A 117 -2.44 1.75 6.36
N ALA A 118 -3.01 2.86 6.81
CA ALA A 118 -2.31 4.13 6.97
C ALA A 118 -1.20 4.03 8.03
N PHE A 119 -1.49 3.48 9.21
CA PHE A 119 -0.47 3.24 10.23
C PHE A 119 0.64 2.30 9.76
N ALA A 120 0.30 1.22 9.08
CA ALA A 120 1.26 0.27 8.52
C ALA A 120 2.16 0.90 7.43
N SER A 121 1.67 1.92 6.74
CA SER A 121 2.40 2.63 5.67
C SER A 121 3.47 3.57 6.19
N SER A 122 3.41 3.93 7.47
CA SER A 122 4.39 4.84 8.09
C SER A 122 5.76 4.18 8.26
N ILE A 123 6.81 5.00 8.37
CA ILE A 123 8.14 4.50 8.72
C ILE A 123 8.19 3.92 10.14
N LEU A 124 7.31 4.36 11.04
CA LEU A 124 7.21 3.77 12.38
C LEU A 124 6.62 2.36 12.33
N GLY A 125 5.57 2.14 11.54
CA GLY A 125 5.04 0.79 11.29
C GLY A 125 6.10 -0.14 10.70
N ASP A 126 6.83 0.34 9.69
CA ASP A 126 7.93 -0.42 9.08
C ASP A 126 9.07 -0.68 10.09
N PHE A 127 9.45 0.32 10.88
CA PHE A 127 10.48 0.18 11.92
C PHE A 127 10.12 -0.90 12.94
N MET A 128 8.88 -0.94 13.40
CA MET A 128 8.43 -1.97 14.34
C MET A 128 8.51 -3.37 13.74
N ILE A 129 8.15 -3.53 12.46
CA ILE A 129 8.32 -4.79 11.74
C ILE A 129 9.81 -5.15 11.61
N ARG A 130 10.68 -4.20 11.26
CA ARG A 130 12.15 -4.44 11.22
C ARG A 130 12.68 -4.88 12.57
N ALA A 131 12.30 -4.18 13.63
CA ALA A 131 12.73 -4.47 14.99
C ALA A 131 12.26 -5.85 15.48
N SER A 132 11.14 -6.36 14.99
CA SER A 132 10.65 -7.70 15.33
C SER A 132 11.51 -8.82 14.76
N GLY A 133 12.36 -8.55 13.76
CA GLY A 133 13.19 -9.55 13.08
C GLY A 133 12.40 -10.55 12.23
N ALA A 134 11.11 -10.32 12.01
CA ALA A 134 10.27 -11.22 11.24
C ALA A 134 10.69 -11.24 9.77
N SER A 135 10.94 -12.42 9.22
CA SER A 135 11.23 -12.64 7.79
C SER A 135 9.98 -12.96 6.97
N ASN A 136 8.90 -13.35 7.63
CA ASN A 136 7.60 -13.67 7.07
C ASN A 136 6.52 -12.86 7.78
N LEU A 137 5.90 -11.94 7.07
CA LEU A 137 4.87 -11.05 7.61
C LEU A 137 3.48 -11.66 7.44
N ARG A 138 3.07 -12.46 8.40
CA ARG A 138 1.73 -13.03 8.49
C ARG A 138 0.77 -12.02 9.15
N ALA A 139 -0.53 -12.32 9.15
CA ALA A 139 -1.55 -11.48 9.76
C ALA A 139 -1.23 -11.12 11.23
N GLY A 140 -0.66 -12.04 12.02
CA GLY A 140 -0.25 -11.78 13.40
C GLY A 140 0.83 -10.70 13.53
N SER A 141 1.81 -10.66 12.61
CA SER A 141 2.84 -9.60 12.60
C SER A 141 2.22 -8.23 12.30
N PHE A 142 1.28 -8.17 11.37
CA PHE A 142 0.55 -6.96 11.05
C PHE A 142 -0.35 -6.51 12.21
N GLY A 143 -1.06 -7.46 12.83
CA GLY A 143 -1.95 -7.20 13.97
C GLY A 143 -1.25 -6.72 15.25
N SER A 144 0.09 -6.81 15.31
CA SER A 144 0.86 -6.26 16.44
C SER A 144 1.18 -4.77 16.32
N LEU A 145 0.88 -4.13 15.18
CA LEU A 145 1.11 -2.71 14.99
C LEU A 145 0.15 -1.87 15.86
N PRO A 146 0.64 -0.81 16.53
CA PRO A 146 -0.21 0.06 17.33
C PRO A 146 -1.01 0.98 16.41
N ILE A 147 -2.31 0.89 16.45
CA ILE A 147 -3.21 1.74 15.68
C ILE A 147 -3.94 2.67 16.63
N ARG A 148 -3.68 3.96 16.54
CA ARG A 148 -4.32 5.02 17.33
C ARG A 148 -5.44 5.67 16.53
N ARG A 149 -6.68 5.23 16.75
CA ARG A 149 -7.87 5.72 16.04
C ARG A 149 -8.46 7.00 16.63
N GLU A 150 -8.06 7.36 17.83
CA GLU A 150 -8.56 8.53 18.57
C GLU A 150 -7.65 9.76 18.37
N SER A 151 -6.92 9.83 17.26
CA SER A 151 -6.10 10.98 16.91
C SER A 151 -6.93 12.10 16.33
N GLU A 152 -6.68 13.35 16.72
CA GLU A 152 -7.31 14.54 16.12
C GLU A 152 -7.06 14.65 14.62
N GLN A 153 -5.96 14.08 14.12
CA GLN A 153 -5.58 14.09 12.70
C GLN A 153 -6.01 12.83 11.95
N ILE A 154 -6.91 12.01 12.50
CA ILE A 154 -7.27 10.72 11.87
C ILE A 154 -7.88 10.90 10.48
N GLU A 155 -8.70 11.92 10.27
CA GLU A 155 -9.33 12.18 8.97
C GLU A 155 -8.29 12.66 7.94
N THR A 156 -7.34 13.49 8.35
CA THR A 156 -6.20 13.89 7.50
C THR A 156 -5.36 12.66 7.13
N LEU A 157 -5.08 11.78 8.08
CA LEU A 157 -4.35 10.53 7.83
C LEU A 157 -5.06 9.63 6.82
N ARG A 158 -6.38 9.46 6.97
CA ARG A 158 -7.22 8.69 6.05
C ARG A 158 -7.19 9.28 4.66
N CYS A 159 -7.39 10.58 4.55
CA CYS A 159 -7.37 11.29 3.27
C CYS A 159 -6.01 11.14 2.57
N ALA A 160 -4.90 11.42 3.25
CA ALA A 160 -3.55 11.27 2.68
C ALA A 160 -3.29 9.83 2.20
N PHE A 161 -3.66 8.83 3.01
CA PHE A 161 -3.49 7.43 2.65
C PHE A 161 -4.38 7.00 1.47
N LEU A 162 -5.65 7.41 1.45
CA LEU A 162 -6.58 7.08 0.37
C LEU A 162 -6.21 7.78 -0.94
N ARG A 163 -5.72 9.02 -0.91
CA ARG A 163 -5.20 9.69 -2.12
C ARG A 163 -4.01 8.97 -2.76
N LEU A 164 -3.27 8.19 -2.00
CA LEU A 164 -2.20 7.33 -2.52
C LEU A 164 -2.72 6.01 -3.09
N ASN A 165 -3.84 5.49 -2.56
CA ASN A 165 -4.36 4.15 -2.86
C ASN A 165 -5.51 4.13 -3.89
N CYS A 166 -6.40 5.12 -3.87
CA CYS A 166 -7.64 5.13 -4.66
C CYS A 166 -7.40 5.52 -6.12
N LEU A 167 -6.53 4.78 -6.82
CA LEU A 167 -6.03 5.11 -8.16
C LEU A 167 -7.06 4.93 -9.28
N THR A 168 -8.11 4.13 -9.06
CA THR A 168 -9.13 3.78 -10.06
C THR A 168 -10.55 3.88 -9.49
N GLU A 169 -11.54 3.87 -10.35
CA GLU A 169 -12.98 3.89 -9.98
C GLU A 169 -13.41 2.72 -9.10
N ALA A 170 -12.66 1.61 -9.10
CA ALA A 170 -12.90 0.49 -8.18
C ALA A 170 -12.79 0.87 -6.70
N TYR A 171 -12.17 2.02 -6.39
CA TYR A 171 -12.05 2.55 -5.04
C TYR A 171 -13.06 3.66 -4.73
N ALA A 172 -13.88 4.10 -5.68
CA ALA A 172 -14.83 5.18 -5.48
C ALA A 172 -15.74 4.95 -4.26
N PRO A 173 -16.37 3.75 -4.07
CA PRO A 173 -17.18 3.52 -2.88
C PRO A 173 -16.42 3.61 -1.56
N LEU A 174 -15.14 3.21 -1.53
CA LEU A 174 -14.30 3.33 -0.33
C LEU A 174 -13.99 4.78 0.00
N TRP A 175 -13.64 5.56 -1.02
CA TRP A 175 -13.36 6.99 -0.88
C TRP A 175 -14.60 7.74 -0.38
N GLU A 176 -15.74 7.53 -1.02
CA GLU A 176 -17.00 8.18 -0.66
C GLU A 176 -17.46 7.82 0.75
N GLU A 177 -17.31 6.55 1.16
CA GLU A 177 -17.67 6.10 2.51
C GLU A 177 -16.78 6.73 3.59
N VAL A 178 -15.46 6.81 3.35
CA VAL A 178 -14.49 7.19 4.38
C VAL A 178 -14.21 8.69 4.41
N VAL A 179 -14.17 9.35 3.24
CA VAL A 179 -13.87 10.78 3.12
C VAL A 179 -15.14 11.62 3.04
N GLY A 180 -16.23 11.06 2.48
CA GLY A 180 -17.51 11.74 2.36
C GLY A 180 -17.64 12.65 1.14
N GLU A 181 -16.71 12.57 0.20
CA GLU A 181 -16.67 13.35 -1.04
C GLU A 181 -16.75 12.43 -2.26
N PRO A 182 -17.29 12.88 -3.41
CA PRO A 182 -17.26 12.10 -4.64
C PRO A 182 -15.82 11.81 -5.08
N TRP A 183 -15.59 10.58 -5.58
CA TRP A 183 -14.33 10.23 -6.22
C TRP A 183 -14.35 10.66 -7.69
N ASP A 184 -13.23 11.18 -8.18
CA ASP A 184 -12.98 11.43 -9.59
C ASP A 184 -11.54 11.06 -10.00
N VAL A 185 -11.21 11.25 -11.27
CA VAL A 185 -9.89 10.88 -11.82
C VAL A 185 -8.74 11.73 -11.26
N ASP A 186 -9.03 12.90 -10.71
CA ASP A 186 -8.06 13.83 -10.12
C ASP A 186 -7.95 13.65 -8.58
N THR A 187 -8.82 12.82 -8.00
CA THR A 187 -8.79 12.50 -6.56
C THR A 187 -7.45 11.90 -6.10
N PRO A 188 -6.87 10.87 -6.78
CA PRO A 188 -5.61 10.29 -6.36
C PRO A 188 -4.41 11.16 -6.72
N LEU A 189 -3.40 11.12 -5.86
CA LEU A 189 -2.09 11.71 -6.16
C LEU A 189 -1.37 10.80 -7.18
N ARG A 190 -0.95 11.37 -8.29
CA ARG A 190 -0.33 10.61 -9.38
C ARG A 190 1.13 10.97 -9.60
N LYS A 191 1.56 12.18 -9.21
CA LYS A 191 2.93 12.65 -9.39
C LYS A 191 3.82 12.24 -8.23
N ASP A 192 5.06 11.89 -8.52
CA ASP A 192 6.01 11.34 -7.55
C ASP A 192 6.24 12.27 -6.35
N GLU A 193 6.40 13.58 -6.59
CA GLU A 193 6.64 14.57 -5.55
C GLU A 193 5.46 14.69 -4.59
N GLU A 194 4.24 14.78 -5.14
CA GLU A 194 3.00 14.86 -4.34
C GLU A 194 2.81 13.59 -3.51
N ARG A 195 3.06 12.43 -4.12
CA ARG A 195 2.99 11.13 -3.45
C ARG A 195 4.02 11.01 -2.33
N ARG A 196 5.25 11.50 -2.57
CA ARG A 196 6.29 11.52 -1.55
C ARG A 196 5.93 12.46 -0.40
N ALA A 197 5.37 13.64 -0.68
CA ALA A 197 4.89 14.57 0.33
C ALA A 197 3.78 13.95 1.19
N ALA A 198 2.79 13.29 0.60
CA ALA A 198 1.73 12.59 1.33
C ALA A 198 2.28 11.45 2.20
N GLN A 199 3.30 10.71 1.77
CA GLN A 199 3.94 9.70 2.60
C GLN A 199 4.65 10.31 3.81
N VAL A 200 5.31 11.47 3.65
CA VAL A 200 5.93 12.21 4.78
C VAL A 200 4.86 12.71 5.74
N GLU A 201 3.74 13.18 5.25
CA GLU A 201 2.60 13.59 6.07
C GLU A 201 2.05 12.41 6.91
N ILE A 202 1.86 11.25 6.29
CA ILE A 202 1.49 10.02 7.01
C ILE A 202 2.51 9.70 8.12
N ASP A 203 3.80 9.75 7.82
CA ASP A 203 4.86 9.49 8.78
C ASP A 203 4.79 10.46 9.99
N ALA A 204 4.57 11.74 9.73
CA ALA A 204 4.46 12.77 10.76
C ALA A 204 3.20 12.61 11.63
N ILE A 205 2.04 12.36 11.01
CA ILE A 205 0.78 12.18 11.75
C ILE A 205 0.84 10.94 12.64
N VAL A 206 1.37 9.83 12.10
CA VAL A 206 1.52 8.60 12.89
C VAL A 206 2.49 8.80 14.05
N ALA A 207 3.61 9.50 13.84
CA ALA A 207 4.55 9.85 14.91
C ALA A 207 3.87 10.67 16.01
N LEU A 208 3.16 11.73 15.65
CA LEU A 208 2.41 12.57 16.59
C LEU A 208 1.38 11.74 17.38
N SER A 209 0.63 10.88 16.71
CA SER A 209 -0.40 10.05 17.35
C SER A 209 0.17 9.05 18.36
N LEU A 210 1.41 8.61 18.15
CA LEU A 210 2.13 7.68 19.04
C LEU A 210 2.99 8.40 20.08
N GLY A 211 3.02 9.73 20.09
CA GLY A 211 3.84 10.52 21.01
C GLY A 211 5.33 10.50 20.69
N VAL A 212 5.70 10.16 19.45
CA VAL A 212 7.09 10.17 18.98
C VAL A 212 7.44 11.59 18.54
N THR A 213 8.53 12.12 19.08
CA THR A 213 9.04 13.45 18.75
C THR A 213 9.65 13.49 17.33
N ALA A 214 9.76 14.70 16.76
CA ALA A 214 10.40 14.88 15.45
C ALA A 214 11.87 14.40 15.45
N ASP A 215 12.61 14.63 16.55
CA ASP A 215 14.00 14.20 16.66
C ASP A 215 14.12 12.66 16.70
N GLU A 216 13.24 11.98 17.43
CA GLU A 216 13.18 10.51 17.46
C GLU A 216 12.79 9.93 16.09
N LEU A 217 11.79 10.50 15.43
CA LEU A 217 11.40 10.10 14.07
C LEU A 217 12.57 10.27 13.10
N CYS A 218 13.25 11.41 13.13
CA CYS A 218 14.42 11.67 12.30
C CYS A 218 15.60 10.72 12.64
N MET A 219 15.78 10.35 13.89
CA MET A 219 16.79 9.37 14.30
C MET A 219 16.47 7.99 13.74
N ILE A 220 15.23 7.52 13.85
CA ILE A 220 14.77 6.25 13.28
C ILE A 220 14.99 6.25 11.76
N TYR A 221 14.56 7.30 11.06
CA TYR A 221 14.75 7.43 9.62
C TYR A 221 16.23 7.34 9.21
N ARG A 222 17.11 8.08 9.91
CA ARG A 222 18.54 8.14 9.58
C ARG A 222 19.26 6.82 9.83
N THR A 223 18.87 6.08 10.87
CA THR A 223 19.57 4.87 11.32
C THR A 223 19.01 3.60 10.70
N GLN A 224 17.69 3.54 10.49
CA GLN A 224 17.00 2.32 10.07
C GLN A 224 16.66 2.25 8.58
N PHE A 225 16.70 3.40 7.87
CA PHE A 225 16.29 3.48 6.47
C PHE A 225 17.38 4.04 5.54
N PRO A 226 18.60 3.44 5.52
CA PRO A 226 19.72 3.99 4.73
C PRO A 226 19.43 4.00 3.22
N VAL A 227 18.70 3.00 2.70
CA VAL A 227 18.34 2.92 1.28
C VAL A 227 17.34 4.02 0.94
N MET A 228 16.30 4.20 1.75
CA MET A 228 15.30 5.26 1.53
C MET A 228 15.95 6.65 1.59
N ARG A 229 16.82 6.87 2.59
CA ARG A 229 17.56 8.12 2.73
C ARG A 229 18.43 8.42 1.51
N ARG A 230 19.08 7.40 0.94
CA ARG A 230 19.86 7.57 -0.29
C ARG A 230 18.97 8.01 -1.45
N TYR A 231 17.82 7.38 -1.64
CA TYR A 231 16.86 7.80 -2.69
C TYR A 231 16.38 9.23 -2.46
N ASP A 232 15.97 9.59 -1.24
CA ASP A 232 15.51 10.95 -0.94
C ASP A 232 16.60 12.01 -1.17
N GLN A 233 17.89 11.65 -1.07
CA GLN A 233 19.02 12.54 -1.37
C GLN A 233 19.33 12.65 -2.88
N GLU A 234 19.13 11.56 -3.61
CA GLU A 234 19.50 11.45 -5.03
C GLU A 234 18.35 11.81 -5.98
N ASP A 235 17.11 11.56 -5.56
CA ASP A 235 15.93 11.81 -6.38
C ASP A 235 15.78 13.31 -6.66
N ARG A 236 15.44 13.62 -7.91
CA ARG A 236 15.16 14.97 -8.38
C ARG A 236 13.80 14.96 -9.06
N PHE A 237 13.10 16.06 -8.99
CA PHE A 237 11.81 16.25 -9.63
C PHE A 237 11.90 17.38 -10.65
N ASP A 238 11.18 17.24 -11.74
CA ASP A 238 11.01 18.31 -12.72
C ASP A 238 9.99 19.36 -12.21
N ALA A 239 9.76 20.41 -13.01
CA ALA A 239 8.80 21.48 -12.67
C ALA A 239 7.33 20.98 -12.56
N ASN A 240 7.04 19.78 -13.03
CA ASN A 240 5.72 19.16 -12.94
C ASN A 240 5.61 18.15 -11.77
N GLY A 241 6.66 18.00 -10.96
CA GLY A 241 6.70 17.06 -9.84
C GLY A 241 6.93 15.60 -10.25
N ARG A 242 7.43 15.34 -11.46
CA ARG A 242 7.80 14.00 -11.95
C ARG A 242 9.25 13.70 -11.58
N LYS A 243 9.49 12.48 -11.16
CA LYS A 243 10.85 12.03 -10.88
C LYS A 243 11.69 12.01 -12.16
N VAL A 244 12.83 12.72 -12.12
CA VAL A 244 13.77 12.72 -13.21
C VAL A 244 14.54 11.40 -13.22
N PRO A 245 14.60 10.66 -14.37
CA PRO A 245 15.41 9.45 -14.46
C PRO A 245 16.88 9.76 -14.13
N LYS A 246 17.52 8.86 -13.38
CA LYS A 246 18.97 8.96 -13.16
C LYS A 246 19.67 8.70 -14.49
N GLU A 247 20.54 9.60 -14.89
CA GLU A 247 21.42 9.35 -16.04
C GLU A 247 22.23 8.07 -15.76
N ILE A 248 22.27 7.20 -16.75
CA ILE A 248 23.00 5.94 -16.73
C ILE A 248 24.48 6.21 -16.96
#